data_c89d88b251c69902c6c1eb79106cdf0a
#
_entry.id   c89d88b251c69902c6c1eb79106cdf0a
#
_cell.length_a   1.000
_cell.length_b   1.000
_cell.length_c   1.000
_cell.angle_alpha   90.00
_cell.angle_beta   90.00
_cell.angle_gamma   90.00
#
_symmetry.space_group_name_H-M   'P 1'
#
loop_
_entity.id
_entity.type
_entity.pdbx_description
1 polymer ?
#
loop_
_entity_poly.entity_id
_entity_poly.type
_entity_poly.pdbx_seq_one_letter_code
_entity_poly.pdbx_strand_id
1 'polypeptide(L)'
;MTMTDHAKHYVARKRALGLSFRNQEWLLMRYAEYADARGDMFVRKNSVLNWAGTATSAGEAQRRLSIVRAMAVFLNVEDDRHEVPHRDALGKSKQVRTPPCIPSPEEIRMIMTEALSLPPAGSLTPLTFHFIIGLIACTGLRRSEATGLLLSDLGPHGLLVRNTKTYRDRLVPLHESTRRALDEYLVARKRQGGPGEHLFVLAFGQPVRPDYLTRTFILLARKARVRGRAGEPGLRLHDLRHGFAVSALEGSLSSSRKDVARHMLALSTTLGHVSVTNTYWYLEATPVLMRQVSEATEKLHMTGKETT
;
A
#
# COMPACT_ATOMS: atom_id res chain seq x y z
N MET A 1 2.49 -17.04 34.27
CA MET A 1 2.09 -16.14 33.14
C MET A 1 1.65 -16.99 31.99
N THR A 2 0.51 -16.68 31.39
CA THR A 2 0.05 -17.34 30.16
C THR A 2 0.77 -16.79 28.93
N MET A 3 0.70 -17.48 27.79
CA MET A 3 1.26 -16.94 26.55
C MET A 3 0.55 -15.64 26.14
N THR A 4 -0.73 -15.52 26.44
CA THR A 4 -1.52 -14.29 26.28
C THR A 4 -0.94 -13.13 27.09
N ASP A 5 -0.49 -13.37 28.32
CA ASP A 5 0.13 -12.32 29.15
C ASP A 5 1.47 -11.87 28.56
N HIS A 6 2.30 -12.81 28.10
CA HIS A 6 3.56 -12.52 27.41
C HIS A 6 3.32 -11.69 26.14
N ALA A 7 2.32 -12.05 25.32
CA ALA A 7 1.98 -11.30 24.11
C ALA A 7 1.53 -9.87 24.43
N LYS A 8 0.66 -9.68 25.44
CA LYS A 8 0.22 -8.36 25.90
C LYS A 8 1.38 -7.52 26.40
N HIS A 9 2.28 -8.09 27.19
CA HIS A 9 3.47 -7.41 27.68
C HIS A 9 4.36 -6.92 26.52
N TYR A 10 4.66 -7.79 25.56
CA TYR A 10 5.44 -7.44 24.39
C TYR A 10 4.78 -6.34 23.54
N VAL A 11 3.47 -6.42 23.30
CA VAL A 11 2.72 -5.39 22.58
C VAL A 11 2.75 -4.05 23.29
N ALA A 12 2.57 -4.02 24.61
CA ALA A 12 2.65 -2.81 25.41
C ALA A 12 4.03 -2.14 25.30
N ARG A 13 5.11 -2.92 25.37
CA ARG A 13 6.48 -2.42 25.14
C ARG A 13 6.67 -1.83 23.75
N LYS A 14 6.14 -2.49 22.69
CA LYS A 14 6.23 -1.95 21.33
C LYS A 14 5.44 -0.66 21.15
N ARG A 15 4.29 -0.53 21.80
CA ARG A 15 3.50 0.71 21.80
C ARG A 15 4.18 1.85 22.57
N ALA A 16 4.81 1.56 23.67
CA ALA A 16 5.61 2.55 24.42
C ALA A 16 6.77 3.12 23.58
N LEU A 17 7.27 2.37 22.60
CA LEU A 17 8.24 2.84 21.59
C LEU A 17 7.60 3.59 20.41
N GLY A 18 6.35 3.99 20.50
CA GLY A 18 5.64 4.75 19.46
C GLY A 18 5.13 3.93 18.27
N LEU A 19 5.21 2.59 18.32
CA LEU A 19 4.72 1.74 17.23
C LEU A 19 3.22 1.47 17.37
N SER A 20 2.42 1.63 16.29
CA SER A 20 0.98 1.33 16.32
C SER A 20 0.66 -0.15 16.55
N PHE A 21 1.47 -1.03 16.04
CA PHE A 21 1.54 -2.48 16.24
C PHE A 21 0.20 -3.26 16.11
N ARG A 22 -0.85 -2.67 15.50
CA ARG A 22 -2.22 -3.24 15.45
C ARG A 22 -2.31 -4.60 14.76
N ASN A 23 -1.70 -4.72 13.55
CA ASN A 23 -1.76 -5.97 12.78
C ASN A 23 -0.91 -7.07 13.40
N GLN A 24 0.22 -6.70 13.99
CA GLN A 24 1.13 -7.61 14.67
C GLN A 24 0.49 -8.13 15.97
N GLU A 25 -0.16 -7.25 16.73
CA GLU A 25 -0.89 -7.62 17.94
C GLU A 25 -1.95 -8.67 17.63
N TRP A 26 -2.78 -8.46 16.60
CA TRP A 26 -3.81 -9.44 16.23
C TRP A 26 -3.23 -10.82 15.95
N LEU A 27 -2.09 -10.90 15.23
CA LEU A 27 -1.42 -12.18 14.97
C LEU A 27 -0.81 -12.79 16.24
N LEU A 28 -0.22 -11.97 17.10
CA LEU A 28 0.37 -12.44 18.35
C LEU A 28 -0.69 -12.98 19.30
N MET A 29 -1.84 -12.31 19.41
CA MET A 29 -2.95 -12.79 20.24
C MET A 29 -3.48 -14.13 19.74
N ARG A 30 -3.63 -14.30 18.42
CA ARG A 30 -4.02 -15.60 17.84
C ARG A 30 -3.01 -16.73 18.08
N TYR A 31 -1.71 -16.40 18.06
CA TYR A 31 -0.68 -17.35 18.44
C TYR A 31 -0.77 -17.67 19.93
N ALA A 32 -0.96 -16.67 20.77
CA ALA A 32 -1.04 -16.83 22.21
C ALA A 32 -2.23 -17.72 22.62
N GLU A 33 -3.42 -17.49 22.03
CA GLU A 33 -4.60 -18.35 22.20
C GLU A 33 -4.31 -19.81 21.79
N TYR A 34 -3.61 -20.00 20.65
CA TYR A 34 -3.21 -21.33 20.19
C TYR A 34 -2.25 -22.02 21.17
N ALA A 35 -1.26 -21.30 21.69
CA ALA A 35 -0.26 -21.80 22.63
C ALA A 35 -0.88 -22.09 24.00
N ASP A 36 -1.73 -21.19 24.52
CA ASP A 36 -2.43 -21.37 25.78
C ASP A 36 -3.36 -22.60 25.75
N ALA A 37 -4.07 -22.84 24.64
CA ALA A 37 -4.91 -24.03 24.44
C ALA A 37 -4.10 -25.35 24.45
N ARG A 38 -2.79 -25.29 24.22
CA ARG A 38 -1.87 -26.44 24.29
C ARG A 38 -1.14 -26.56 25.63
N GLY A 39 -1.37 -25.61 26.55
CA GLY A 39 -0.69 -25.53 27.83
C GLY A 39 0.77 -25.05 27.73
N ASP A 40 1.14 -24.39 26.64
CA ASP A 40 2.50 -23.85 26.48
C ASP A 40 2.69 -22.60 27.33
N MET A 41 3.43 -22.70 28.42
CA MET A 41 3.80 -21.56 29.26
C MET A 41 4.95 -20.74 28.66
N PHE A 42 5.75 -21.31 27.77
CA PHE A 42 6.89 -20.71 27.09
C PHE A 42 6.74 -20.84 25.59
N VAL A 43 7.33 -19.93 24.81
CA VAL A 43 7.40 -20.11 23.37
C VAL A 43 8.13 -21.39 23.06
N ARG A 44 7.49 -22.30 22.30
CA ARG A 44 8.04 -23.57 21.83
C ARG A 44 8.19 -23.53 20.32
N LYS A 45 9.40 -23.88 19.80
CA LYS A 45 9.68 -23.90 18.35
C LYS A 45 8.62 -24.70 17.58
N ASN A 46 8.29 -25.89 18.07
CA ASN A 46 7.32 -26.76 17.42
C ASN A 46 5.91 -26.14 17.39
N SER A 47 5.46 -25.51 18.47
CA SER A 47 4.18 -24.82 18.51
C SER A 47 4.11 -23.66 17.53
N VAL A 48 5.18 -22.88 17.42
CA VAL A 48 5.27 -21.77 16.46
C VAL A 48 5.20 -22.30 15.02
N LEU A 49 5.97 -23.33 14.69
CA LEU A 49 6.03 -23.90 13.34
C LEU A 49 4.68 -24.53 12.95
N ASN A 50 4.07 -25.29 13.86
CA ASN A 50 2.75 -25.88 13.63
C ASN A 50 1.69 -24.81 13.40
N TRP A 51 1.64 -23.77 14.25
CA TRP A 51 0.69 -22.66 14.06
C TRP A 51 0.96 -21.86 12.77
N ALA A 52 2.20 -21.59 12.47
CA ALA A 52 2.56 -20.90 11.22
C ALA A 52 2.17 -21.75 10.00
N GLY A 53 2.33 -23.08 10.07
CA GLY A 53 1.97 -24.04 9.02
C GLY A 53 0.46 -24.12 8.73
N THR A 54 -0.42 -23.66 9.63
CA THR A 54 -1.87 -23.56 9.35
C THR A 54 -2.22 -22.39 8.44
N ALA A 55 -1.25 -21.61 7.98
CA ALA A 55 -1.48 -20.49 7.08
C ALA A 55 -1.86 -20.98 5.67
N THR A 56 -2.73 -20.20 5.00
CA THR A 56 -3.20 -20.52 3.64
C THR A 56 -2.17 -20.28 2.53
N SER A 57 -1.03 -19.65 2.87
CA SER A 57 0.05 -19.38 1.92
C SER A 57 1.42 -19.38 2.61
N ALA A 58 2.48 -19.72 1.87
CA ALA A 58 3.86 -19.69 2.37
C ALA A 58 4.28 -18.28 2.86
N GLY A 59 3.81 -17.21 2.19
CA GLY A 59 4.08 -15.84 2.61
C GLY A 59 3.44 -15.48 3.95
N GLU A 60 2.22 -15.92 4.19
CA GLU A 60 1.54 -15.73 5.47
C GLU A 60 2.18 -16.59 6.57
N ALA A 61 2.58 -17.83 6.27
CA ALA A 61 3.33 -18.69 7.20
C ALA A 61 4.62 -18.02 7.65
N GLN A 62 5.39 -17.49 6.70
CA GLN A 62 6.64 -16.77 6.99
C GLN A 62 6.39 -15.48 7.80
N ARG A 63 5.31 -14.76 7.51
CA ARG A 63 4.90 -13.56 8.28
C ARG A 63 4.56 -13.93 9.73
N ARG A 64 3.79 -15.01 9.94
CA ARG A 64 3.45 -15.53 11.27
C ARG A 64 4.69 -15.93 12.05
N LEU A 65 5.59 -16.70 11.43
CA LEU A 65 6.87 -17.07 12.02
C LEU A 65 7.69 -15.84 12.43
N SER A 66 7.83 -14.87 11.55
CA SER A 66 8.63 -13.66 11.80
C SER A 66 8.12 -12.84 12.99
N ILE A 67 6.79 -12.70 13.12
CA ILE A 67 6.18 -11.92 14.20
C ILE A 67 6.35 -12.63 15.54
N VAL A 68 6.07 -13.94 15.61
CA VAL A 68 6.23 -14.71 16.86
C VAL A 68 7.70 -14.82 17.23
N ARG A 69 8.60 -15.02 16.24
CA ARG A 69 10.04 -15.01 16.48
C ARG A 69 10.54 -13.73 17.10
N ALA A 70 10.04 -12.56 16.63
CA ALA A 70 10.41 -11.27 17.21
C ALA A 70 10.00 -11.13 18.68
N MET A 71 8.83 -11.66 19.05
CA MET A 71 8.40 -11.77 20.44
C MET A 71 9.27 -12.77 21.21
N ALA A 72 9.55 -13.93 20.65
CA ALA A 72 10.38 -14.97 21.26
C ALA A 72 11.79 -14.48 21.58
N VAL A 73 12.42 -13.72 20.66
CA VAL A 73 13.74 -13.09 20.92
C VAL A 73 13.68 -12.13 22.12
N PHE A 74 12.60 -11.33 22.20
CA PHE A 74 12.42 -10.41 23.33
C PHE A 74 12.27 -11.16 24.67
N LEU A 75 11.41 -12.17 24.69
CA LEU A 75 11.12 -12.95 25.90
C LEU A 75 12.32 -13.82 26.32
N ASN A 76 13.09 -14.36 25.39
CA ASN A 76 14.26 -15.18 25.67
C ASN A 76 15.37 -14.42 26.39
N VAL A 77 15.43 -13.08 26.22
CA VAL A 77 16.38 -12.24 26.98
C VAL A 77 16.01 -12.19 28.46
N GLU A 78 14.71 -12.25 28.78
CA GLU A 78 14.20 -12.21 30.17
C GLU A 78 14.18 -13.63 30.79
N ASP A 79 13.88 -14.65 29.97
CA ASP A 79 13.79 -16.05 30.39
C ASP A 79 14.19 -16.99 29.23
N ASP A 80 15.30 -17.68 29.39
CA ASP A 80 15.90 -18.57 28.38
C ASP A 80 15.05 -19.82 28.04
N ARG A 81 14.05 -20.12 28.84
CA ARG A 81 13.05 -21.18 28.57
C ARG A 81 12.16 -20.88 27.36
N HIS A 82 12.10 -19.62 26.90
CA HIS A 82 11.46 -19.25 25.64
C HIS A 82 12.36 -19.62 24.47
N GLU A 83 11.94 -20.57 23.66
CA GLU A 83 12.71 -21.00 22.49
C GLU A 83 12.56 -20.01 21.34
N VAL A 84 13.67 -19.66 20.67
CA VAL A 84 13.67 -18.79 19.49
C VAL A 84 13.71 -19.66 18.23
N PRO A 85 12.63 -19.68 17.40
CA PRO A 85 12.63 -20.40 16.12
C PRO A 85 13.66 -19.80 15.16
N HIS A 86 14.31 -20.63 14.33
CA HIS A 86 15.17 -20.10 13.27
C HIS A 86 14.36 -19.33 12.24
N ARG A 87 14.91 -18.23 11.71
CA ARG A 87 14.21 -17.37 10.75
C ARG A 87 13.82 -18.10 9.45
N ASP A 88 14.61 -19.09 9.04
CA ASP A 88 14.42 -19.86 7.83
C ASP A 88 13.83 -21.26 8.13
N ALA A 89 13.19 -21.46 9.30
CA ALA A 89 12.67 -22.77 9.72
C ALA A 89 11.54 -23.31 8.82
N LEU A 90 10.87 -22.43 8.07
CA LEU A 90 9.86 -22.78 7.04
C LEU A 90 10.46 -22.80 5.62
N GLY A 91 11.78 -22.80 5.50
CA GLY A 91 12.48 -22.69 4.23
C GLY A 91 12.54 -21.25 3.70
N LYS A 92 13.33 -21.02 2.68
CA LYS A 92 13.41 -19.74 2.00
C LYS A 92 12.19 -19.60 1.08
N SER A 93 11.20 -18.84 1.50
CA SER A 93 10.11 -18.45 0.60
C SER A 93 10.68 -17.55 -0.51
N LYS A 94 10.81 -18.07 -1.72
CA LYS A 94 10.97 -17.21 -2.90
C LYS A 94 9.66 -16.46 -3.08
N GLN A 95 9.57 -15.24 -2.57
CA GLN A 95 8.48 -14.34 -2.93
C GLN A 95 8.61 -14.03 -4.42
N VAL A 96 7.91 -14.79 -5.25
CA VAL A 96 7.68 -14.42 -6.63
C VAL A 96 6.75 -13.20 -6.59
N ARG A 97 7.32 -12.02 -6.84
CA ARG A 97 6.51 -10.79 -6.95
C ARG A 97 5.68 -10.92 -8.22
N THR A 98 4.37 -11.01 -8.05
CA THR A 98 3.45 -10.98 -9.19
C THR A 98 3.57 -9.60 -9.87
N PRO A 99 3.75 -9.52 -11.20
CA PRO A 99 3.73 -8.26 -11.91
C PRO A 99 2.46 -7.46 -11.56
N PRO A 100 2.56 -6.13 -11.43
CA PRO A 100 1.38 -5.30 -11.17
C PRO A 100 0.44 -5.34 -12.36
N CYS A 101 -0.84 -5.34 -12.10
CA CYS A 101 -1.85 -5.07 -13.10
C CYS A 101 -1.90 -3.55 -13.32
N ILE A 102 -1.42 -3.07 -14.47
CA ILE A 102 -1.42 -1.64 -14.80
C ILE A 102 -2.74 -1.32 -15.50
N PRO A 103 -3.66 -0.57 -14.86
CA PRO A 103 -4.92 -0.20 -15.50
C PRO A 103 -4.70 0.88 -16.56
N SER A 104 -5.42 0.77 -17.67
CA SER A 104 -5.47 1.84 -18.66
C SER A 104 -6.25 3.06 -18.14
N PRO A 105 -6.03 4.25 -18.71
CA PRO A 105 -6.82 5.43 -18.36
C PRO A 105 -8.33 5.22 -18.56
N GLU A 106 -8.72 4.41 -19.55
CA GLU A 106 -10.10 4.09 -19.82
C GLU A 106 -10.71 3.22 -18.71
N GLU A 107 -10.02 2.18 -18.29
CA GLU A 107 -10.44 1.32 -17.18
C GLU A 107 -10.62 2.12 -15.89
N ILE A 108 -9.72 3.07 -15.62
CA ILE A 108 -9.84 3.97 -14.46
C ILE A 108 -11.10 4.81 -14.57
N ARG A 109 -11.39 5.40 -15.76
CA ARG A 109 -12.60 6.20 -15.99
C ARG A 109 -13.88 5.37 -15.82
N MET A 110 -13.91 4.14 -16.34
CA MET A 110 -15.04 3.23 -16.14
C MET A 110 -15.33 2.99 -14.66
N ILE A 111 -14.29 2.69 -13.86
CA ILE A 111 -14.43 2.48 -12.42
C ILE A 111 -14.91 3.76 -11.71
N MET A 112 -14.39 4.93 -12.09
CA MET A 112 -14.81 6.22 -11.54
C MET A 112 -16.28 6.52 -11.87
N THR A 113 -16.72 6.20 -13.08
CA THR A 113 -18.12 6.37 -13.52
C THR A 113 -19.06 5.46 -12.73
N GLU A 114 -18.69 4.19 -12.53
CA GLU A 114 -19.46 3.27 -11.70
C GLU A 114 -19.60 3.75 -10.24
N ALA A 115 -18.62 4.52 -9.73
CA ALA A 115 -18.71 5.09 -8.40
C ALA A 115 -19.89 6.07 -8.23
N LEU A 116 -20.29 6.75 -9.30
CA LEU A 116 -21.41 7.70 -9.28
C LEU A 116 -22.77 7.02 -9.04
N SER A 117 -22.85 5.71 -9.25
CA SER A 117 -24.04 4.89 -8.99
C SER A 117 -24.12 4.28 -7.57
N LEU A 118 -23.18 4.61 -6.70
CA LEU A 118 -23.16 4.08 -5.33
C LEU A 118 -24.31 4.63 -4.47
N PRO A 119 -24.93 3.79 -3.60
CA PRO A 119 -25.89 4.26 -2.62
C PRO A 119 -25.20 5.00 -1.45
N PRO A 120 -25.95 5.87 -0.75
CA PRO A 120 -27.28 6.35 -1.06
C PRO A 120 -27.26 7.38 -2.21
N ALA A 121 -28.21 7.26 -3.14
CA ALA A 121 -28.34 8.20 -4.24
C ALA A 121 -28.54 9.63 -3.72
N GLY A 122 -27.98 10.62 -4.41
CA GLY A 122 -28.05 12.04 -4.02
C GLY A 122 -27.19 12.43 -2.82
N SER A 123 -26.49 11.48 -2.17
CA SER A 123 -25.55 11.78 -1.10
C SER A 123 -24.15 12.09 -1.64
N LEU A 124 -23.26 12.52 -0.75
CA LEU A 124 -21.85 12.77 -1.11
C LEU A 124 -21.06 11.49 -1.43
N THR A 125 -21.52 10.31 -0.97
CA THR A 125 -20.80 9.03 -1.12
C THR A 125 -20.37 8.71 -2.55
N PRO A 126 -21.25 8.79 -3.57
CA PRO A 126 -20.86 8.56 -4.97
C PRO A 126 -19.71 9.46 -5.42
N LEU A 127 -19.82 10.74 -5.19
CA LEU A 127 -18.78 11.72 -5.55
C LEU A 127 -17.48 11.47 -4.78
N THR A 128 -17.56 11.13 -3.50
CA THR A 128 -16.39 10.81 -2.68
C THR A 128 -15.60 9.66 -3.29
N PHE A 129 -16.25 8.57 -3.68
CA PHE A 129 -15.54 7.44 -4.31
C PHE A 129 -15.02 7.79 -5.70
N HIS A 130 -15.78 8.53 -6.50
CA HIS A 130 -15.34 9.02 -7.80
C HIS A 130 -14.03 9.82 -7.67
N PHE A 131 -14.00 10.83 -6.81
CA PHE A 131 -12.86 11.73 -6.70
C PHE A 131 -11.66 11.14 -5.95
N ILE A 132 -11.86 10.32 -4.91
CA ILE A 132 -10.74 9.69 -4.19
C ILE A 132 -10.01 8.64 -5.05
N ILE A 133 -10.74 7.89 -5.90
CA ILE A 133 -10.16 6.95 -6.86
C ILE A 133 -9.34 7.71 -7.90
N GLY A 134 -9.91 8.77 -8.48
CA GLY A 134 -9.22 9.64 -9.43
C GLY A 134 -7.97 10.28 -8.83
N LEU A 135 -8.05 10.79 -7.60
CA LEU A 135 -6.92 11.37 -6.90
C LEU A 135 -5.78 10.35 -6.70
N ILE A 136 -6.10 9.12 -6.27
CA ILE A 136 -5.09 8.06 -6.13
C ILE A 136 -4.44 7.74 -7.48
N ALA A 137 -5.23 7.68 -8.55
CA ALA A 137 -4.73 7.40 -9.90
C ALA A 137 -3.80 8.52 -10.43
N CYS A 138 -4.09 9.80 -10.12
CA CYS A 138 -3.31 10.94 -10.60
C CYS A 138 -2.11 11.31 -9.71
N THR A 139 -2.03 10.82 -8.48
CA THR A 139 -1.01 11.23 -7.50
C THR A 139 -0.19 10.07 -6.94
N GLY A 140 -0.64 8.86 -7.14
CA GLY A 140 -0.01 7.67 -6.56
C GLY A 140 -0.08 7.60 -5.03
N LEU A 141 -0.99 8.33 -4.37
CA LEU A 141 -1.17 8.28 -2.92
C LEU A 141 -1.48 6.85 -2.44
N ARG A 142 -0.98 6.52 -1.24
CA ARG A 142 -1.42 5.28 -0.57
C ARG A 142 -2.87 5.44 -0.12
N ARG A 143 -3.62 4.33 -0.06
CA ARG A 143 -5.03 4.35 0.41
C ARG A 143 -5.21 5.05 1.76
N SER A 144 -4.31 4.77 2.71
CA SER A 144 -4.36 5.39 4.04
C SER A 144 -4.01 6.87 4.02
N GLU A 145 -3.14 7.30 3.11
CA GLU A 145 -2.81 8.70 2.91
C GLU A 145 -4.03 9.43 2.31
N ALA A 146 -4.61 8.91 1.23
CA ALA A 146 -5.78 9.53 0.60
C ALA A 146 -6.99 9.62 1.53
N THR A 147 -7.27 8.57 2.31
CA THR A 147 -8.39 8.59 3.28
C THR A 147 -8.12 9.44 4.51
N GLY A 148 -6.86 9.68 4.84
CA GLY A 148 -6.44 10.49 5.98
C GLY A 148 -6.26 11.98 5.69
N LEU A 149 -6.40 12.43 4.43
CA LEU A 149 -6.28 13.84 4.06
C LEU A 149 -7.32 14.69 4.80
N LEU A 150 -6.88 15.82 5.30
CA LEU A 150 -7.71 16.86 5.89
C LEU A 150 -7.94 18.00 4.88
N LEU A 151 -8.99 18.77 5.10
CA LEU A 151 -9.25 19.99 4.31
C LEU A 151 -8.07 20.97 4.37
N SER A 152 -7.42 21.07 5.53
CA SER A 152 -6.24 21.90 5.76
C SER A 152 -4.97 21.41 5.05
N ASP A 153 -4.96 20.18 4.54
CA ASP A 153 -3.83 19.63 3.81
C ASP A 153 -3.82 20.06 2.34
N LEU A 154 -4.92 20.60 1.83
CA LEU A 154 -5.02 21.15 0.47
C LEU A 154 -4.56 22.61 0.44
N GLY A 155 -3.30 22.82 0.03
CA GLY A 155 -2.70 24.15 -0.12
C GLY A 155 -2.60 24.60 -1.58
N PRO A 156 -2.09 25.81 -1.83
CA PRO A 156 -1.94 26.37 -3.18
C PRO A 156 -0.98 25.56 -4.05
N HIS A 157 0.00 24.92 -3.45
CA HIS A 157 1.06 24.16 -4.16
C HIS A 157 0.78 22.65 -4.27
N GLY A 158 -0.34 22.16 -3.73
CA GLY A 158 -0.69 20.74 -3.75
C GLY A 158 -1.22 20.22 -2.41
N LEU A 159 -1.04 18.93 -2.18
CA LEU A 159 -1.48 18.22 -0.98
C LEU A 159 -0.31 17.96 -0.04
N LEU A 160 -0.44 18.37 1.21
CA LEU A 160 0.49 18.03 2.28
C LEU A 160 0.10 16.66 2.85
N VAL A 161 0.89 15.64 2.56
CA VAL A 161 0.69 14.28 3.08
C VAL A 161 1.47 14.11 4.36
N ARG A 162 0.75 14.05 5.47
CA ARG A 162 1.31 13.94 6.84
C ARG A 162 1.34 12.49 7.32
N ASN A 163 2.08 12.26 8.40
CA ASN A 163 2.12 10.97 9.10
C ASN A 163 2.34 9.77 8.18
N THR A 164 3.23 9.90 7.22
CA THR A 164 3.56 8.80 6.33
C THR A 164 4.16 7.63 7.11
N LYS A 165 4.14 6.44 6.53
CA LYS A 165 4.78 5.23 7.12
C LYS A 165 6.27 5.46 7.48
N THR A 166 6.86 6.51 6.94
CA THR A 166 8.26 6.90 7.14
C THR A 166 8.46 8.07 8.10
N TYR A 167 7.38 8.52 8.77
CA TYR A 167 7.39 9.69 9.67
C TYR A 167 7.91 10.99 9.00
N ARG A 168 7.83 11.09 7.67
CA ARG A 168 8.21 12.28 6.91
C ARG A 168 7.00 12.81 6.16
N ASP A 169 6.68 14.07 6.41
CA ASP A 169 5.68 14.79 5.63
C ASP A 169 6.22 15.08 4.24
N ARG A 170 5.34 15.14 3.26
CA ARG A 170 5.70 15.51 1.90
C ARG A 170 4.61 16.28 1.19
N LEU A 171 5.01 17.19 0.33
CA LEU A 171 4.11 17.89 -0.58
C LEU A 171 3.96 17.05 -1.86
N VAL A 172 2.72 16.80 -2.26
CA VAL A 172 2.36 16.16 -3.54
C VAL A 172 1.77 17.24 -4.43
N PRO A 173 2.48 17.66 -5.49
CA PRO A 173 1.97 18.68 -6.40
C PRO A 173 0.75 18.14 -7.15
N LEU A 174 -0.21 19.03 -7.43
CA LEU A 174 -1.39 18.71 -8.21
C LEU A 174 -1.32 19.39 -9.57
N HIS A 175 -1.60 18.63 -10.63
CA HIS A 175 -1.84 19.22 -11.93
C HIS A 175 -3.13 20.06 -11.89
N GLU A 176 -3.21 21.10 -12.71
CA GLU A 176 -4.34 22.04 -12.71
C GLU A 176 -5.70 21.34 -12.92
N SER A 177 -5.77 20.34 -13.79
CA SER A 177 -6.99 19.56 -14.01
C SER A 177 -7.43 18.79 -12.76
N THR A 178 -6.48 18.21 -12.02
CA THR A 178 -6.76 17.52 -10.76
C THR A 178 -7.22 18.49 -9.69
N ARG A 179 -6.64 19.70 -9.67
CA ARG A 179 -7.04 20.75 -8.75
C ARG A 179 -8.47 21.19 -9.03
N ARG A 180 -8.83 21.46 -10.27
CA ARG A 180 -10.21 21.81 -10.66
C ARG A 180 -11.22 20.73 -10.27
N ALA A 181 -10.89 19.46 -10.54
CA ALA A 181 -11.75 18.36 -10.13
C ALA A 181 -11.95 18.29 -8.60
N LEU A 182 -10.89 18.56 -7.80
CA LEU A 182 -11.02 18.65 -6.35
C LEU A 182 -11.87 19.84 -5.92
N ASP A 183 -11.76 20.99 -6.57
CA ASP A 183 -12.55 22.18 -6.27
C ASP A 183 -14.04 21.90 -6.53
N GLU A 184 -14.39 21.17 -7.61
CA GLU A 184 -15.77 20.70 -7.85
C GLU A 184 -16.27 19.79 -6.72
N TYR A 185 -15.44 18.83 -6.28
CA TYR A 185 -15.77 17.99 -5.14
C TYR A 185 -15.99 18.81 -3.87
N LEU A 186 -15.14 19.82 -3.60
CA LEU A 186 -15.24 20.66 -2.41
C LEU A 186 -16.54 21.47 -2.36
N VAL A 187 -17.07 21.89 -3.51
CA VAL A 187 -18.39 22.53 -3.58
C VAL A 187 -19.49 21.58 -3.08
N ALA A 188 -19.49 20.34 -3.55
CA ALA A 188 -20.43 19.33 -3.10
C ALA A 188 -20.18 18.95 -1.62
N ARG A 189 -18.91 18.82 -1.21
CA ARG A 189 -18.49 18.54 0.15
C ARG A 189 -18.99 19.59 1.15
N LYS A 190 -18.92 20.88 0.78
CA LYS A 190 -19.41 21.98 1.61
C LYS A 190 -20.93 21.92 1.80
N ARG A 191 -21.66 21.48 0.79
CA ARG A 191 -23.14 21.41 0.84
C ARG A 191 -23.66 20.20 1.62
N GLN A 192 -23.01 19.05 1.50
CA GLN A 192 -23.55 17.75 1.92
C GLN A 192 -22.71 17.01 2.98
N GLY A 193 -21.48 17.41 3.17
CA GLY A 193 -20.51 16.60 3.91
C GLY A 193 -20.53 16.76 5.44
N GLY A 194 -21.36 17.61 5.97
CA GLY A 194 -21.45 17.88 7.40
C GLY A 194 -20.17 18.44 8.04
N PRO A 195 -20.12 18.59 9.34
CA PRO A 195 -18.93 19.01 10.07
C PRO A 195 -17.89 17.89 10.05
N GLY A 196 -16.62 18.24 9.88
CA GLY A 196 -15.52 17.30 9.91
C GLY A 196 -14.33 17.81 9.09
N GLU A 197 -13.14 17.50 9.56
CA GLU A 197 -11.89 18.02 8.97
C GLU A 197 -11.41 17.19 7.78
N HIS A 198 -11.88 15.94 7.62
CA HIS A 198 -11.42 15.07 6.54
C HIS A 198 -11.85 15.60 5.17
N LEU A 199 -10.92 15.58 4.22
CA LEU A 199 -11.16 15.95 2.83
C LEU A 199 -12.26 15.06 2.23
N PHE A 200 -12.12 13.74 2.37
CA PHE A 200 -13.06 12.74 1.85
C PHE A 200 -13.93 12.16 2.95
N VAL A 201 -15.23 12.38 2.82
CA VAL A 201 -16.24 11.86 3.76
C VAL A 201 -17.39 11.21 3.01
N LEU A 202 -18.08 10.31 3.69
CA LEU A 202 -19.30 9.65 3.22
C LEU A 202 -20.54 10.52 3.53
N ALA A 203 -21.72 9.98 3.22
CA ALA A 203 -22.96 10.52 3.73
C ALA A 203 -22.86 10.77 5.26
N PHE A 204 -23.42 11.87 5.72
CA PHE A 204 -23.38 12.30 7.14
C PHE A 204 -22.00 12.65 7.71
N GLY A 205 -21.00 12.96 6.87
CA GLY A 205 -19.70 13.48 7.28
C GLY A 205 -18.71 12.44 7.85
N GLN A 206 -19.02 11.16 7.76
CA GLN A 206 -18.15 10.11 8.26
C GLN A 206 -16.90 9.96 7.39
N PRO A 207 -15.68 9.87 7.96
CA PRO A 207 -14.46 9.70 7.19
C PRO A 207 -14.44 8.33 6.47
N VAL A 208 -13.86 8.31 5.28
CA VAL A 208 -13.68 7.07 4.51
C VAL A 208 -12.64 6.19 5.18
N ARG A 209 -12.99 4.98 5.60
CA ARG A 209 -12.04 4.02 6.15
C ARG A 209 -11.24 3.34 5.01
N PRO A 210 -9.91 3.14 5.18
CA PRO A 210 -9.07 2.54 4.14
C PRO A 210 -9.56 1.17 3.66
N ASP A 211 -10.08 0.34 4.57
CA ASP A 211 -10.59 -1.00 4.21
C ASP A 211 -11.91 -0.94 3.47
N TYR A 212 -12.76 0.04 3.80
CA TYR A 212 -14.00 0.28 3.08
C TYR A 212 -13.70 0.77 1.65
N LEU A 213 -12.77 1.71 1.49
CA LEU A 213 -12.29 2.15 0.17
C LEU A 213 -11.81 0.96 -0.68
N THR A 214 -11.02 0.06 -0.10
CA THR A 214 -10.50 -1.11 -0.83
C THR A 214 -11.62 -2.06 -1.26
N ARG A 215 -12.58 -2.36 -0.37
CA ARG A 215 -13.70 -3.25 -0.69
C ARG A 215 -14.62 -2.65 -1.75
N THR A 216 -14.93 -1.37 -1.62
CA THR A 216 -15.77 -0.66 -2.60
C THR A 216 -15.07 -0.57 -3.96
N PHE A 217 -13.76 -0.29 -4.01
CA PHE A 217 -13.00 -0.30 -5.26
C PHE A 217 -13.10 -1.65 -5.98
N ILE A 218 -12.94 -2.77 -5.26
CA ILE A 218 -13.07 -4.11 -5.84
C ILE A 218 -14.47 -4.34 -6.41
N LEU A 219 -15.51 -3.89 -5.71
CA LEU A 219 -16.90 -3.96 -6.18
C LEU A 219 -17.08 -3.17 -7.48
N LEU A 220 -16.60 -1.92 -7.50
CA LEU A 220 -16.69 -1.03 -8.67
C LEU A 220 -15.92 -1.57 -9.86
N ALA A 221 -14.69 -2.07 -9.64
CA ALA A 221 -13.89 -2.67 -10.71
C ALA A 221 -14.56 -3.92 -11.34
N ARG A 222 -15.31 -4.68 -10.54
CA ARG A 222 -16.13 -5.80 -11.06
C ARG A 222 -17.34 -5.32 -11.84
N LYS A 223 -18.06 -4.31 -11.34
CA LYS A 223 -19.20 -3.70 -12.05
C LYS A 223 -18.76 -3.12 -13.40
N ALA A 224 -17.63 -2.43 -13.41
CA ALA A 224 -17.00 -1.90 -14.62
C ALA A 224 -16.40 -2.99 -15.54
N ARG A 225 -16.48 -4.28 -15.17
CA ARG A 225 -15.88 -5.42 -15.91
C ARG A 225 -14.37 -5.34 -16.12
N VAL A 226 -13.69 -4.53 -15.33
CA VAL A 226 -12.22 -4.38 -15.33
C VAL A 226 -11.56 -5.47 -14.46
N ARG A 227 -12.31 -6.06 -13.54
CA ARG A 227 -11.85 -7.13 -12.66
C ARG A 227 -12.76 -8.34 -12.75
N GLY A 228 -12.15 -9.55 -12.81
CA GLY A 228 -12.86 -10.83 -12.86
C GLY A 228 -13.67 -11.16 -11.59
N ARG A 229 -14.22 -12.39 -11.56
CA ARG A 229 -15.11 -12.87 -10.49
C ARG A 229 -14.42 -12.96 -9.12
N ALA A 230 -15.23 -13.25 -8.11
CA ALA A 230 -14.71 -13.47 -6.76
C ALA A 230 -13.76 -14.69 -6.74
N GLY A 231 -12.59 -14.54 -6.12
CA GLY A 231 -11.55 -15.57 -6.09
C GLY A 231 -10.50 -15.45 -7.20
N GLU A 232 -10.80 -14.75 -8.29
CA GLU A 232 -9.84 -14.52 -9.36
C GLU A 232 -8.89 -13.36 -9.03
N PRO A 233 -7.59 -13.47 -9.40
CA PRO A 233 -6.67 -12.34 -9.32
C PRO A 233 -7.13 -11.23 -10.27
N GLY A 234 -6.77 -9.99 -9.98
CA GLY A 234 -7.13 -8.87 -10.85
C GLY A 234 -6.82 -7.54 -10.20
N LEU A 235 -7.19 -6.46 -10.87
CA LEU A 235 -6.90 -5.09 -10.49
C LEU A 235 -7.24 -4.80 -9.02
N ARG A 236 -6.27 -4.23 -8.30
CA ARG A 236 -6.38 -3.82 -6.88
C ARG A 236 -6.26 -2.30 -6.79
N LEU A 237 -6.79 -1.71 -5.75
CA LEU A 237 -6.66 -0.26 -5.51
C LEU A 237 -5.19 0.21 -5.52
N HIS A 238 -4.26 -0.62 -5.03
CA HIS A 238 -2.83 -0.30 -5.04
C HIS A 238 -2.21 -0.27 -6.44
N ASP A 239 -2.83 -0.95 -7.39
CA ASP A 239 -2.35 -0.99 -8.77
C ASP A 239 -2.58 0.35 -9.50
N LEU A 240 -3.50 1.22 -9.01
CA LEU A 240 -3.60 2.62 -9.47
C LEU A 240 -2.30 3.40 -9.20
N ARG A 241 -1.70 3.19 -8.02
CA ARG A 241 -0.42 3.80 -7.69
C ARG A 241 0.72 3.21 -8.53
N HIS A 242 0.66 1.94 -8.85
CA HIS A 242 1.60 1.32 -9.79
C HIS A 242 1.47 1.93 -11.18
N GLY A 243 0.24 2.11 -11.67
CA GLY A 243 -0.05 2.80 -12.94
C GLY A 243 0.51 4.22 -12.97
N PHE A 244 0.27 5.01 -11.93
CA PHE A 244 0.85 6.35 -11.80
C PHE A 244 2.38 6.33 -11.89
N ALA A 245 3.04 5.42 -11.15
CA ALA A 245 4.50 5.34 -11.14
C ALA A 245 5.07 4.97 -12.51
N VAL A 246 4.43 4.02 -13.20
CA VAL A 246 4.83 3.59 -14.55
C VAL A 246 4.65 4.73 -15.55
N SER A 247 3.47 5.37 -15.60
CA SER A 247 3.21 6.48 -16.53
C SER A 247 4.15 7.67 -16.30
N ALA A 248 4.49 7.97 -15.04
CA ALA A 248 5.45 9.01 -14.72
C ALA A 248 6.87 8.69 -15.21
N LEU A 249 7.27 7.41 -15.17
CA LEU A 249 8.57 6.97 -15.71
C LEU A 249 8.58 6.97 -17.23
N GLU A 250 7.54 6.47 -17.88
CA GLU A 250 7.41 6.46 -19.34
C GLU A 250 7.50 7.87 -19.94
N GLY A 251 6.88 8.86 -19.31
CA GLY A 251 6.97 10.26 -19.70
C GLY A 251 8.38 10.89 -19.59
N SER A 252 9.29 10.26 -18.83
CA SER A 252 10.65 10.76 -18.60
C SER A 252 11.73 10.14 -19.49
N LEU A 253 11.42 9.09 -20.24
CA LEU A 253 12.41 8.28 -20.95
C LEU A 253 12.99 8.90 -22.24
N SER A 254 12.35 9.96 -22.77
CA SER A 254 12.87 10.75 -23.88
C SER A 254 14.00 11.72 -23.47
N SER A 255 14.37 11.75 -22.19
CA SER A 255 15.27 12.71 -21.57
C SER A 255 16.69 12.15 -21.40
N SER A 256 17.65 13.00 -21.14
CA SER A 256 19.05 12.61 -20.90
C SER A 256 19.16 11.69 -19.66
N ARG A 257 20.26 10.90 -19.56
CA ARG A 257 20.53 10.02 -18.42
C ARG A 257 20.48 10.75 -17.06
N LYS A 258 20.90 12.01 -17.03
CA LYS A 258 20.83 12.87 -15.82
C LYS A 258 19.38 13.22 -15.47
N ASP A 259 18.55 13.46 -16.47
CA ASP A 259 17.14 13.79 -16.28
C ASP A 259 16.35 12.58 -15.81
N VAL A 260 16.62 11.39 -16.33
CA VAL A 260 16.02 10.14 -15.85
C VAL A 260 16.33 9.91 -14.36
N ALA A 261 17.59 10.10 -13.94
CA ALA A 261 17.97 9.96 -12.54
C ALA A 261 17.25 10.98 -11.63
N ARG A 262 17.13 12.23 -12.11
CA ARG A 262 16.38 13.29 -11.39
C ARG A 262 14.90 12.95 -11.29
N HIS A 263 14.28 12.47 -12.35
CA HIS A 263 12.88 12.01 -12.35
C HIS A 263 12.64 10.84 -11.41
N MET A 264 13.53 9.85 -11.39
CA MET A 264 13.47 8.72 -10.46
C MET A 264 13.50 9.18 -9.00
N LEU A 265 14.38 10.15 -8.68
CA LEU A 265 14.46 10.71 -7.34
C LEU A 265 13.18 11.49 -6.97
N ALA A 266 12.70 12.33 -7.87
CA ALA A 266 11.47 13.11 -7.70
C ALA A 266 10.25 12.17 -7.50
N LEU A 267 10.13 11.13 -8.34
CA LEU A 267 9.06 10.13 -8.22
C LEU A 267 9.15 9.36 -6.91
N SER A 268 10.36 8.93 -6.51
CA SER A 268 10.58 8.25 -5.24
C SER A 268 10.15 9.11 -4.05
N THR A 269 10.47 10.41 -4.09
CA THR A 269 10.07 11.40 -3.07
C THR A 269 8.55 11.61 -3.07
N THR A 270 7.94 11.83 -4.24
CA THR A 270 6.50 12.01 -4.39
C THR A 270 5.71 10.80 -3.90
N LEU A 271 6.19 9.60 -4.22
CA LEU A 271 5.61 8.36 -3.73
C LEU A 271 5.90 8.10 -2.24
N GLY A 272 6.87 8.77 -1.64
CA GLY A 272 7.29 8.53 -0.25
C GLY A 272 7.86 7.12 -0.07
N HIS A 273 8.78 6.71 -0.94
CA HIS A 273 9.55 5.48 -0.78
C HIS A 273 10.72 5.70 0.16
N VAL A 274 10.96 4.74 1.06
CA VAL A 274 12.10 4.77 1.99
C VAL A 274 13.44 4.61 1.23
N SER A 275 13.39 3.84 0.13
CA SER A 275 14.54 3.58 -0.74
C SER A 275 14.12 3.73 -2.19
N VAL A 276 14.99 4.34 -2.99
CA VAL A 276 14.83 4.45 -4.44
C VAL A 276 14.74 3.07 -5.10
N THR A 277 15.34 2.04 -4.49
CA THR A 277 15.24 0.64 -4.94
C THR A 277 13.78 0.17 -5.10
N ASN A 278 12.85 0.68 -4.28
CA ASN A 278 11.42 0.39 -4.43
C ASN A 278 10.81 1.00 -5.69
N THR A 279 11.47 1.99 -6.28
CA THR A 279 11.06 2.63 -7.53
C THR A 279 11.64 1.92 -8.75
N TYR A 280 12.87 1.34 -8.63
CA TYR A 280 13.49 0.55 -9.71
C TYR A 280 12.66 -0.66 -10.12
N TRP A 281 11.88 -1.24 -9.20
CA TRP A 281 10.99 -2.35 -9.53
C TRP A 281 9.96 -2.00 -10.63
N TYR A 282 9.56 -0.73 -10.74
CA TYR A 282 8.67 -0.30 -11.82
C TYR A 282 9.33 -0.32 -13.20
N LEU A 283 10.64 -0.16 -13.27
CA LEU A 283 11.40 -0.29 -14.52
C LEU A 283 11.37 -1.72 -15.06
N GLU A 284 11.39 -2.72 -14.16
CA GLU A 284 11.33 -4.13 -14.54
C GLU A 284 9.89 -4.59 -14.91
N ALA A 285 8.88 -3.80 -14.54
CA ALA A 285 7.49 -4.23 -14.59
C ALA A 285 6.80 -3.95 -15.94
N THR A 286 7.41 -3.18 -16.85
CA THR A 286 6.78 -2.81 -18.12
C THR A 286 7.59 -3.22 -19.34
N PRO A 287 6.94 -3.92 -20.32
CA PRO A 287 7.59 -4.29 -21.59
C PRO A 287 8.11 -3.10 -22.38
N VAL A 288 7.45 -1.95 -22.29
CA VAL A 288 7.85 -0.70 -22.97
C VAL A 288 9.17 -0.19 -22.42
N LEU A 289 9.32 -0.13 -21.09
CA LEU A 289 10.55 0.28 -20.42
C LEU A 289 11.71 -0.68 -20.73
N MET A 290 11.43 -2.02 -20.70
CA MET A 290 12.43 -3.03 -21.04
C MET A 290 12.88 -2.94 -22.50
N ARG A 291 11.96 -2.68 -23.43
CA ARG A 291 12.29 -2.48 -24.85
C ARG A 291 13.18 -1.27 -25.04
N GLN A 292 12.89 -0.14 -24.41
CA GLN A 292 13.70 1.08 -24.51
C GLN A 292 15.09 0.91 -23.90
N VAL A 293 15.22 0.17 -22.80
CA VAL A 293 16.52 -0.21 -22.23
C VAL A 293 17.30 -1.09 -23.21
N SER A 294 16.65 -2.06 -23.84
CA SER A 294 17.25 -2.93 -24.84
C SER A 294 17.76 -2.12 -26.06
N GLU A 295 16.91 -1.26 -26.63
CA GLU A 295 17.24 -0.38 -27.75
C GLU A 295 18.39 0.58 -27.42
N ALA A 296 18.41 1.14 -26.20
CA ALA A 296 19.51 2.00 -25.75
C ALA A 296 20.83 1.22 -25.60
N THR A 297 20.75 -0.03 -25.16
CA THR A 297 21.92 -0.92 -25.02
C THR A 297 22.47 -1.33 -26.39
N GLU A 298 21.60 -1.65 -27.35
CA GLU A 298 21.98 -1.97 -28.72
C GLU A 298 22.67 -0.80 -29.42
N LYS A 299 22.16 0.44 -29.26
CA LYS A 299 22.81 1.65 -29.77
C LYS A 299 24.18 1.86 -29.18
N LEU A 300 24.39 1.60 -27.90
CA LEU A 300 25.72 1.68 -27.26
C LEU A 300 26.70 0.63 -27.81
N HIS A 301 26.22 -0.56 -28.12
CA HIS A 301 27.05 -1.61 -28.74
C HIS A 301 27.39 -1.33 -30.19
N MET A 302 26.52 -0.65 -30.96
CA MET A 302 26.81 -0.26 -32.35
C MET A 302 27.80 0.88 -32.43
N THR A 303 27.69 1.93 -31.58
CA THR A 303 28.64 3.04 -31.54
C THR A 303 30.02 2.65 -31.00
N GLY A 304 30.16 1.59 -30.22
CA GLY A 304 31.44 1.06 -29.74
C GLY A 304 32.21 0.24 -30.77
N LYS A 305 31.60 -0.13 -31.91
CA LYS A 305 32.25 -0.90 -32.97
C LYS A 305 32.81 -0.01 -34.12
N GLU A 306 32.49 1.26 -34.14
CA GLU A 306 32.99 2.19 -35.15
C GLU A 306 34.28 2.92 -34.74
N THR A 307 34.85 2.59 -33.56
CA THR A 307 36.07 3.25 -33.03
C THR A 307 37.25 2.27 -32.84
N THR A 308 37.35 1.23 -33.69
CA THR A 308 38.56 0.36 -33.72
C THR A 308 39.11 0.23 -35.11
#